data_65ae7c5989a2b6cdf0a1c1e4bd2c2cbd
#
_entry.id   65ae7c5989a2b6cdf0a1c1e4bd2c2cbd
#
_cell.length_a   1.000
_cell.length_b   1.000
_cell.length_c   1.000
_cell.angle_alpha   90.00
_cell.angle_beta   90.00
_cell.angle_gamma   90.00
#
_symmetry.space_group_name_H-M   'P 1'
#
loop_
_entity.id
_entity.type
_entity.pdbx_description
1 polymer ?
#
loop_
_entity_poly.entity_id
_entity_poly.type
_entity_poly.pdbx_seq_one_letter_code
_entity_poly.pdbx_strand_id
1 'polypeptide(L)'
;SIDIDTTAQVAAGRILNLLNADAKVVLISPRDGLNPEVAHRIERGQVTYHDKLFEPSDLDDPAITMVMTAVDDPEASTRIWKLCKEKRIAANIADVPPECDFYFGSVHRDGPLQIMVSTNGNGPKMANIVRRRIAATLPPNIGEAIAKVGALRKKLRVLAPGDEQGPKRMKWMSKVCVQWSLEDLCDMEDVDMNELLQGYVPDQVPSLSQVRSGEEPGVWQFDGSYGWSCVI
;
A
#
# COMPACT_ATOMS: atom_id res chain seq x y z
N SER A 1 33.76 5.90 13.77
CA SER A 1 32.54 6.33 14.44
C SER A 1 31.37 5.81 13.62
N ILE A 2 30.69 4.80 14.12
CA ILE A 2 29.43 4.28 13.55
C ILE A 2 28.40 5.36 13.87
N ASP A 3 27.73 5.86 12.82
CA ASP A 3 26.80 6.96 12.90
C ASP A 3 25.55 6.52 13.69
N ILE A 4 25.45 6.89 14.93
CA ILE A 4 24.29 6.66 15.82
C ILE A 4 22.99 7.16 15.13
N ASP A 5 23.12 8.16 14.24
CA ASP A 5 22.01 8.74 13.48
C ASP A 5 21.40 7.75 12.46
N THR A 6 22.21 6.85 11.89
CA THR A 6 21.75 5.89 10.87
C THR A 6 20.83 4.81 11.46
N THR A 7 21.17 4.26 12.61
CA THR A 7 20.38 3.22 13.31
C THR A 7 19.05 3.77 13.80
N ALA A 8 19.07 4.98 14.36
CA ALA A 8 17.88 5.66 14.82
C ALA A 8 16.91 5.98 13.64
N GLN A 9 17.43 6.31 12.45
CA GLN A 9 16.63 6.50 11.23
C GLN A 9 16.06 5.19 10.70
N VAL A 10 16.82 4.08 10.78
CA VAL A 10 16.33 2.74 10.40
C VAL A 10 15.15 2.34 11.29
N ALA A 11 15.24 2.55 12.60
CA ALA A 11 14.17 2.29 13.54
C ALA A 11 12.90 3.12 13.22
N ALA A 12 13.05 4.42 12.97
CA ALA A 12 11.94 5.30 12.61
C ALA A 12 11.23 4.85 11.32
N GLY A 13 12.00 4.50 10.29
CA GLY A 13 11.45 3.98 9.04
C GLY A 13 10.71 2.64 9.19
N ARG A 14 11.20 1.74 10.04
CA ARG A 14 10.54 0.47 10.37
C ARG A 14 9.22 0.69 11.10
N ILE A 15 9.21 1.53 12.12
CA ILE A 15 8.00 1.90 12.87
C ILE A 15 6.96 2.51 11.91
N LEU A 16 7.36 3.42 11.03
CA LEU A 16 6.47 4.00 10.03
C LEU A 16 5.84 2.93 9.13
N ASN A 17 6.63 1.98 8.64
CA ASN A 17 6.12 0.90 7.79
C ASN A 17 5.12 0.01 8.53
N LEU A 18 5.36 -0.30 9.80
CA LEU A 18 4.44 -1.07 10.64
C LEU A 18 3.13 -0.33 10.88
N LEU A 19 3.20 0.95 11.26
CA LEU A 19 2.01 1.79 11.47
C LEU A 19 1.18 1.94 10.18
N ASN A 20 1.83 2.08 9.02
CA ASN A 20 1.17 2.13 7.72
C ASN A 20 0.51 0.79 7.31
N ALA A 21 0.85 -0.29 7.99
CA ALA A 21 0.22 -1.61 7.85
C ALA A 21 -0.80 -1.91 8.96
N ASP A 22 -1.24 -0.87 9.70
CA ASP A 22 -2.16 -0.98 10.85
C ASP A 22 -1.69 -1.94 11.94
N ALA A 23 -0.37 -2.17 12.05
CA ALA A 23 0.21 -3.02 13.07
C ALA A 23 0.23 -2.30 14.43
N LYS A 24 -0.02 -3.06 15.49
CA LYS A 24 0.26 -2.62 16.86
C LYS A 24 1.76 -2.72 17.12
N VAL A 25 2.39 -1.58 17.36
CA VAL A 25 3.85 -1.51 17.54
C VAL A 25 4.21 -1.43 19.02
N VAL A 26 5.07 -2.32 19.45
CA VAL A 26 5.73 -2.26 20.76
C VAL A 26 7.21 -1.94 20.51
N LEU A 27 7.71 -0.90 21.13
CA LEU A 27 9.11 -0.49 21.06
C LEU A 27 9.79 -0.73 22.43
N ILE A 28 10.88 -1.47 22.41
CA ILE A 28 11.74 -1.71 23.56
C ILE A 28 13.09 -1.08 23.26
N SER A 29 13.43 -0.03 23.97
CA SER A 29 14.69 0.70 23.81
C SER A 29 14.91 1.61 25.01
N PRO A 30 16.15 1.81 25.47
CA PRO A 30 16.47 2.89 26.39
C PRO A 30 16.07 4.24 25.81
N ARG A 31 15.69 5.17 26.68
CA ARG A 31 15.29 6.52 26.28
C ARG A 31 16.44 7.32 25.66
N ASP A 32 17.66 7.07 26.12
CA ASP A 32 18.85 7.72 25.60
C ASP A 32 19.09 7.30 24.14
N GLY A 33 19.18 8.28 23.25
CA GLY A 33 19.41 8.05 21.82
C GLY A 33 18.16 7.79 20.99
N LEU A 34 16.94 7.99 21.54
CA LEU A 34 15.71 7.93 20.74
C LEU A 34 15.72 8.99 19.63
N ASN A 35 15.38 8.56 18.41
CA ASN A 35 15.13 9.48 17.30
C ASN A 35 13.97 10.42 17.63
N PRO A 36 14.04 11.74 17.29
CA PRO A 36 12.95 12.68 17.55
C PRO A 36 11.60 12.29 16.94
N GLU A 37 11.58 11.67 15.76
CA GLU A 37 10.36 11.15 15.15
C GLU A 37 9.76 10.02 15.99
N VAL A 38 10.59 9.11 16.49
CA VAL A 38 10.15 8.00 17.35
C VAL A 38 9.60 8.54 18.66
N ALA A 39 10.28 9.49 19.30
CA ALA A 39 9.82 10.14 20.53
C ALA A 39 8.44 10.79 20.31
N HIS A 40 8.26 11.53 19.23
CA HIS A 40 6.97 12.13 18.86
C HIS A 40 5.85 11.08 18.71
N ARG A 41 6.14 9.93 18.09
CA ARG A 41 5.15 8.85 17.93
C ARG A 41 4.76 8.20 19.25
N ILE A 42 5.72 8.09 20.19
CA ILE A 42 5.46 7.63 21.56
C ILE A 42 4.53 8.62 22.28
N GLU A 43 4.84 9.92 22.22
CA GLU A 43 4.00 10.97 22.83
C GLU A 43 2.57 10.98 22.27
N ARG A 44 2.40 10.66 21.00
CA ARG A 44 1.09 10.54 20.32
C ARG A 44 0.36 9.24 20.63
N GLY A 45 0.94 8.33 21.40
CA GLY A 45 0.34 7.03 21.72
C GLY A 45 0.24 6.08 20.53
N GLN A 46 1.00 6.33 19.45
CA GLN A 46 1.03 5.46 18.26
C GLN A 46 1.84 4.18 18.49
N VAL A 47 2.71 4.19 19.49
CA VAL A 47 3.65 3.10 19.82
C VAL A 47 3.56 2.85 21.31
N THR A 48 3.44 1.59 21.71
CA THR A 48 3.61 1.18 23.11
C THR A 48 5.10 1.15 23.40
N TYR A 49 5.56 1.92 24.38
CA TYR A 49 6.98 2.11 24.64
C TYR A 49 7.39 1.54 26.00
N HIS A 50 8.48 0.78 26.02
CA HIS A 50 9.14 0.27 27.22
C HIS A 50 10.57 0.82 27.28
N ASP A 51 10.82 1.69 28.26
CA ASP A 51 12.14 2.29 28.52
C ASP A 51 13.03 1.28 29.26
N LYS A 52 13.59 0.34 28.52
CA LYS A 52 14.48 -0.71 29.05
C LYS A 52 15.28 -1.37 27.93
N LEU A 53 16.29 -2.16 28.30
CA LEU A 53 16.93 -3.09 27.38
C LEU A 53 16.03 -4.29 27.13
N PHE A 54 16.21 -4.91 25.97
CA PHE A 54 15.50 -6.12 25.59
C PHE A 54 15.86 -7.29 26.52
N GLU A 55 14.85 -8.05 26.92
CA GLU A 55 14.96 -9.30 27.67
C GLU A 55 14.23 -10.44 26.95
N PRO A 56 14.68 -11.72 27.10
CA PRO A 56 14.02 -12.86 26.43
C PRO A 56 12.53 -12.99 26.75
N SER A 57 12.11 -12.58 27.95
CA SER A 57 10.70 -12.57 28.38
C SER A 57 9.82 -11.60 27.61
N ASP A 58 10.42 -10.62 26.94
CA ASP A 58 9.67 -9.68 26.09
C ASP A 58 9.03 -10.39 24.88
N LEU A 59 9.50 -11.57 24.52
CA LEU A 59 8.93 -12.40 23.45
C LEU A 59 7.92 -13.44 23.98
N ASP A 60 7.53 -13.39 25.24
CA ASP A 60 6.57 -14.36 25.81
C ASP A 60 5.11 -13.99 25.53
N ASP A 61 4.84 -12.75 25.11
CA ASP A 61 3.51 -12.33 24.70
C ASP A 61 3.10 -13.03 23.39
N PRO A 62 2.05 -13.86 23.40
CA PRO A 62 1.59 -14.57 22.21
C PRO A 62 1.03 -13.66 21.11
N ALA A 63 0.80 -12.38 21.39
CA ALA A 63 0.38 -11.39 20.41
C ALA A 63 1.53 -10.92 19.51
N ILE A 64 2.79 -11.20 19.87
CA ILE A 64 3.95 -10.86 19.06
C ILE A 64 4.08 -11.84 17.90
N THR A 65 3.88 -11.33 16.69
CA THR A 65 3.97 -12.10 15.45
C THR A 65 5.22 -11.80 14.63
N MET A 66 5.87 -10.67 14.91
CA MET A 66 7.01 -10.18 14.14
C MET A 66 7.95 -9.36 15.01
N VAL A 67 9.25 -9.51 14.80
CA VAL A 67 10.29 -8.76 15.49
C VAL A 67 11.22 -8.09 14.49
N MET A 68 11.59 -6.86 14.77
CA MET A 68 12.56 -6.09 13.98
C MET A 68 13.61 -5.52 14.92
N THR A 69 14.87 -5.71 14.60
CA THR A 69 15.96 -5.12 15.36
C THR A 69 16.63 -3.98 14.60
N ALA A 70 16.92 -2.91 15.30
CA ALA A 70 17.76 -1.82 14.83
C ALA A 70 18.72 -1.50 15.99
N VAL A 71 19.71 -2.38 16.19
CA VAL A 71 20.66 -2.34 17.31
C VAL A 71 22.07 -2.44 16.75
N ASP A 72 22.99 -1.61 17.24
CA ASP A 72 24.39 -1.57 16.78
C ASP A 72 25.26 -2.70 17.36
N ASP A 73 24.68 -3.58 18.16
CA ASP A 73 25.35 -4.77 18.71
C ASP A 73 24.96 -6.02 17.89
N PRO A 74 25.85 -6.52 17.02
CA PRO A 74 25.59 -7.71 16.20
C PRO A 74 25.34 -8.97 17.04
N GLU A 75 26.02 -9.12 18.19
CA GLU A 75 25.83 -10.28 19.05
C GLU A 75 24.46 -10.26 19.73
N ALA A 76 24.03 -9.09 20.21
CA ALA A 76 22.69 -8.91 20.76
C ALA A 76 21.62 -9.18 19.67
N SER A 77 21.79 -8.65 18.47
CA SER A 77 20.90 -8.87 17.33
C SER A 77 20.77 -10.35 16.97
N THR A 78 21.88 -11.07 16.87
CA THR A 78 21.90 -12.52 16.60
C THR A 78 21.25 -13.32 17.75
N ARG A 79 21.43 -12.92 19.00
CA ARG A 79 20.73 -13.56 20.14
C ARG A 79 19.21 -13.40 20.04
N ILE A 80 18.74 -12.21 19.70
CA ILE A 80 17.31 -11.95 19.51
C ILE A 80 16.77 -12.81 18.35
N TRP A 81 17.49 -12.87 17.24
CA TRP A 81 17.14 -13.72 16.12
C TRP A 81 16.97 -15.20 16.49
N LYS A 82 17.92 -15.77 17.24
CA LYS A 82 17.83 -17.16 17.72
C LYS A 82 16.59 -17.41 18.56
N LEU A 83 16.29 -16.50 19.49
CA LEU A 83 15.07 -16.57 20.31
C LEU A 83 13.79 -16.49 19.46
N CYS A 84 13.78 -15.62 18.44
CA CYS A 84 12.66 -15.55 17.49
C CYS A 84 12.46 -16.87 16.74
N LYS A 85 13.57 -17.51 16.29
CA LYS A 85 13.50 -18.83 15.64
C LYS A 85 12.95 -19.91 16.56
N GLU A 86 13.38 -19.99 17.80
CA GLU A 86 12.86 -20.93 18.79
C GLU A 86 11.36 -20.77 19.00
N LYS A 87 10.90 -19.52 19.05
CA LYS A 87 9.48 -19.16 19.25
C LYS A 87 8.64 -19.12 17.95
N ARG A 88 9.25 -19.37 16.80
CA ARG A 88 8.61 -19.28 15.47
C ARG A 88 8.04 -17.89 15.17
N ILE A 89 8.72 -16.85 15.62
CA ILE A 89 8.41 -15.45 15.35
C ILE A 89 9.23 -15.01 14.14
N ALA A 90 8.59 -14.39 13.14
CA ALA A 90 9.29 -13.85 11.99
C ALA A 90 10.19 -12.68 12.41
N ALA A 91 11.44 -12.67 11.95
CA ALA A 91 12.43 -11.67 12.34
C ALA A 91 13.05 -10.96 11.13
N ASN A 92 13.36 -9.67 11.31
CA ASN A 92 14.21 -8.92 10.40
C ASN A 92 15.29 -8.19 11.20
N ILE A 93 16.52 -8.62 11.00
CA ILE A 93 17.70 -8.11 11.67
C ILE A 93 18.36 -7.07 10.76
N ALA A 94 18.58 -5.86 11.28
CA ALA A 94 19.22 -4.81 10.49
C ALA A 94 20.63 -5.24 10.08
N ASP A 95 20.96 -5.01 8.81
CA ASP A 95 22.27 -5.25 8.20
C ASP A 95 22.80 -6.70 8.27
N VAL A 96 21.95 -7.67 8.64
CA VAL A 96 22.28 -9.10 8.68
C VAL A 96 21.33 -9.89 7.78
N PRO A 97 21.50 -9.87 6.45
CA PRO A 97 20.58 -10.53 5.52
C PRO A 97 20.28 -12.00 5.80
N PRO A 98 21.24 -12.85 6.22
CA PRO A 98 20.96 -14.26 6.55
C PRO A 98 20.00 -14.45 7.74
N GLU A 99 19.84 -13.44 8.58
CA GLU A 99 18.98 -13.44 9.77
C GLU A 99 17.65 -12.71 9.53
N CYS A 100 17.26 -12.56 8.25
CA CYS A 100 16.00 -11.92 7.87
C CYS A 100 15.04 -12.92 7.23
N ASP A 101 13.85 -13.06 7.79
CA ASP A 101 12.77 -13.88 7.21
C ASP A 101 11.99 -13.11 6.15
N PHE A 102 12.07 -11.80 6.15
CA PHE A 102 11.38 -10.91 5.21
C PHE A 102 12.16 -9.62 5.00
N TYR A 103 11.86 -8.93 3.92
CA TYR A 103 12.48 -7.65 3.56
C TYR A 103 11.43 -6.59 3.26
N PHE A 104 11.82 -5.33 3.43
CA PHE A 104 11.00 -4.18 3.02
C PHE A 104 11.31 -3.80 1.58
N GLY A 105 10.27 -3.72 0.74
CA GLY A 105 10.38 -3.07 -0.55
C GLY A 105 10.31 -1.55 -0.41
N SER A 106 10.66 -0.85 -1.49
CA SER A 106 10.40 0.59 -1.61
C SER A 106 8.93 0.81 -1.92
N VAL A 107 8.17 1.38 -0.98
CA VAL A 107 6.72 1.53 -1.07
C VAL A 107 6.35 2.99 -1.37
N HIS A 108 5.41 3.18 -2.29
CA HIS A 108 4.63 4.40 -2.49
C HIS A 108 3.19 4.12 -2.09
N ARG A 109 2.59 5.03 -1.34
CA ARG A 109 1.18 4.98 -0.95
C ARG A 109 0.50 6.29 -1.31
N ASP A 110 -0.70 6.16 -1.86
CA ASP A 110 -1.62 7.26 -2.11
C ASP A 110 -3.04 6.74 -1.88
N GLY A 111 -3.61 7.05 -0.71
CA GLY A 111 -4.88 6.47 -0.28
C GLY A 111 -4.85 4.93 -0.34
N PRO A 112 -5.78 4.30 -1.09
CA PRO A 112 -5.83 2.84 -1.24
C PRO A 112 -4.77 2.28 -2.21
N LEU A 113 -4.09 3.13 -3.00
CA LEU A 113 -3.03 2.68 -3.89
C LEU A 113 -1.78 2.32 -3.11
N GLN A 114 -1.20 1.17 -3.41
CA GLN A 114 0.12 0.79 -2.96
C GLN A 114 0.94 0.25 -4.12
N ILE A 115 2.14 0.83 -4.33
CA ILE A 115 3.14 0.34 -5.29
C ILE A 115 4.37 -0.06 -4.49
N MET A 116 4.80 -1.31 -4.60
CA MET A 116 6.01 -1.80 -3.98
C MET A 116 7.02 -2.24 -5.04
N VAL A 117 8.24 -1.75 -4.94
CA VAL A 117 9.35 -2.14 -5.80
C VAL A 117 10.41 -2.84 -4.97
N SER A 118 10.74 -4.07 -5.35
CA SER A 118 11.84 -4.85 -4.78
C SER A 118 12.93 -5.03 -5.82
N THR A 119 14.18 -5.00 -5.40
CA THR A 119 15.36 -5.37 -6.20
C THR A 119 16.00 -6.66 -5.70
N ASN A 120 15.27 -7.42 -4.89
CA ASN A 120 15.75 -8.68 -4.29
C ASN A 120 17.13 -8.51 -3.58
N GLY A 121 17.25 -7.40 -2.82
CA GLY A 121 18.49 -7.08 -2.09
C GLY A 121 19.62 -6.45 -2.92
N ASN A 122 19.50 -6.40 -4.27
CA ASN A 122 20.60 -5.95 -5.14
C ASN A 122 20.82 -4.42 -5.14
N GLY A 123 19.86 -3.64 -4.69
CA GLY A 123 20.04 -2.18 -4.66
C GLY A 123 18.85 -1.41 -4.11
N PRO A 124 18.77 -1.20 -2.79
CA PRO A 124 17.66 -0.47 -2.15
C PRO A 124 17.47 0.94 -2.72
N LYS A 125 18.57 1.62 -3.06
CA LYS A 125 18.53 2.95 -3.70
C LYS A 125 17.89 2.89 -5.09
N MET A 126 18.21 1.85 -5.87
CA MET A 126 17.60 1.63 -7.20
C MET A 126 16.11 1.35 -7.08
N ALA A 127 15.68 0.53 -6.11
CA ALA A 127 14.27 0.30 -5.84
C ALA A 127 13.52 1.63 -5.59
N ASN A 128 14.12 2.53 -4.80
CA ASN A 128 13.55 3.85 -4.53
C ASN A 128 13.47 4.73 -5.78
N ILE A 129 14.51 4.75 -6.62
CA ILE A 129 14.54 5.52 -7.87
C ILE A 129 13.44 5.02 -8.82
N VAL A 130 13.35 3.70 -9.02
CA VAL A 130 12.34 3.08 -9.88
C VAL A 130 10.94 3.38 -9.37
N ARG A 131 10.69 3.18 -8.06
CA ARG A 131 9.41 3.50 -7.44
C ARG A 131 8.99 4.96 -7.66
N ARG A 132 9.92 5.92 -7.44
CA ARG A 132 9.64 7.34 -7.67
C ARG A 132 9.29 7.62 -9.13
N ARG A 133 9.98 6.96 -10.07
CA ARG A 133 9.72 7.11 -11.50
C ARG A 133 8.33 6.60 -11.86
N ILE A 134 7.94 5.42 -11.36
CA ILE A 134 6.60 4.87 -11.55
C ILE A 134 5.55 5.81 -10.94
N ALA A 135 5.73 6.25 -9.70
CA ALA A 135 4.79 7.16 -9.05
C ALA A 135 4.61 8.49 -9.82
N ALA A 136 5.69 9.01 -10.42
CA ALA A 136 5.66 10.26 -11.20
C ALA A 136 4.93 10.13 -12.55
N THR A 137 4.61 8.92 -13.03
CA THR A 137 3.80 8.70 -14.23
C THR A 137 2.31 8.65 -13.96
N LEU A 138 1.92 8.66 -12.69
CA LEU A 138 0.52 8.62 -12.29
C LEU A 138 -0.01 10.02 -12.01
N PRO A 139 -1.31 10.26 -12.21
CA PRO A 139 -1.95 11.50 -11.77
C PRO A 139 -1.73 11.72 -10.25
N PRO A 140 -1.57 12.96 -9.79
CA PRO A 140 -1.24 13.27 -8.40
C PRO A 140 -2.32 12.86 -7.39
N ASN A 141 -3.56 12.65 -7.82
CA ASN A 141 -4.74 12.28 -7.02
C ASN A 141 -5.27 10.88 -7.37
N ILE A 142 -4.41 9.98 -7.86
CA ILE A 142 -4.81 8.64 -8.29
C ILE A 142 -5.43 7.81 -7.15
N GLY A 143 -4.96 8.00 -5.92
CA GLY A 143 -5.53 7.32 -4.75
C GLY A 143 -7.00 7.71 -4.50
N GLU A 144 -7.34 8.98 -4.71
CA GLU A 144 -8.72 9.45 -4.65
C GLU A 144 -9.56 8.84 -5.79
N ALA A 145 -9.05 8.78 -7.01
CA ALA A 145 -9.72 8.14 -8.14
C ALA A 145 -10.06 6.66 -7.84
N ILE A 146 -9.14 5.91 -7.25
CA ILE A 146 -9.38 4.52 -6.84
C ILE A 146 -10.49 4.44 -5.77
N ALA A 147 -10.51 5.37 -4.83
CA ALA A 147 -11.58 5.46 -3.83
C ALA A 147 -12.94 5.75 -4.49
N LYS A 148 -12.98 6.66 -5.48
CA LYS A 148 -14.18 6.98 -6.29
C LYS A 148 -14.67 5.76 -7.06
N VAL A 149 -13.80 5.00 -7.71
CA VAL A 149 -14.15 3.71 -8.36
C VAL A 149 -14.72 2.72 -7.32
N GLY A 150 -14.17 2.68 -6.13
CA GLY A 150 -14.71 1.90 -5.02
C GLY A 150 -16.12 2.32 -4.60
N ALA A 151 -16.38 3.64 -4.57
CA ALA A 151 -17.70 4.21 -4.30
C ALA A 151 -18.71 3.86 -5.41
N LEU A 152 -18.31 3.98 -6.68
CA LEU A 152 -19.12 3.59 -7.84
C LEU A 152 -19.53 2.10 -7.76
N ARG A 153 -18.59 1.20 -7.38
CA ARG A 153 -18.89 -0.21 -7.17
C ARG A 153 -19.91 -0.45 -6.05
N LYS A 154 -19.87 0.34 -4.98
CA LYS A 154 -20.85 0.26 -3.90
C LYS A 154 -22.23 0.70 -4.38
N LYS A 155 -22.32 1.82 -5.10
CA LYS A 155 -23.57 2.30 -5.70
C LYS A 155 -24.15 1.26 -6.67
N LEU A 156 -23.32 0.65 -7.53
CA LEU A 156 -23.74 -0.40 -8.46
C LEU A 156 -24.30 -1.64 -7.72
N ARG A 157 -23.76 -2.02 -6.57
CA ARG A 157 -24.32 -3.10 -5.76
C ARG A 157 -25.70 -2.77 -5.18
N VAL A 158 -25.96 -1.51 -4.89
CA VAL A 158 -27.29 -1.06 -4.44
C VAL A 158 -28.27 -1.09 -5.62
N LEU A 159 -27.83 -0.69 -6.81
CA LEU A 159 -28.68 -0.72 -8.05
C LEU A 159 -29.01 -2.15 -8.48
N ALA A 160 -28.08 -3.07 -8.37
CA ALA A 160 -28.23 -4.47 -8.79
C ALA A 160 -27.72 -5.42 -7.66
N PRO A 161 -28.53 -5.66 -6.61
CA PRO A 161 -28.06 -6.29 -5.38
C PRO A 161 -27.86 -7.81 -5.48
N GLY A 162 -28.54 -8.51 -6.41
CA GLY A 162 -28.48 -9.98 -6.49
C GLY A 162 -27.08 -10.55 -6.71
N ASP A 163 -26.79 -11.71 -6.11
CA ASP A 163 -25.50 -12.39 -6.25
C ASP A 163 -25.28 -12.86 -7.70
N GLU A 164 -26.33 -13.24 -8.39
CA GLU A 164 -26.36 -13.61 -9.80
C GLU A 164 -25.92 -12.45 -10.73
N GLN A 165 -26.05 -11.19 -10.26
CA GLN A 165 -25.57 -10.01 -10.97
C GLN A 165 -24.05 -9.81 -10.81
N GLY A 166 -23.39 -10.58 -9.96
CA GLY A 166 -21.95 -10.45 -9.68
C GLY A 166 -21.08 -10.40 -10.93
N PRO A 167 -21.18 -11.38 -11.84
CA PRO A 167 -20.40 -11.41 -13.09
C PRO A 167 -20.70 -10.21 -14.00
N LYS A 168 -21.97 -9.81 -14.14
CA LYS A 168 -22.36 -8.64 -14.96
C LYS A 168 -21.80 -7.35 -14.37
N ARG A 169 -21.94 -7.14 -13.05
CA ARG A 169 -21.37 -5.98 -12.37
C ARG A 169 -19.86 -5.89 -12.57
N MET A 170 -19.15 -7.01 -12.42
CA MET A 170 -17.69 -7.05 -12.57
C MET A 170 -17.29 -6.69 -14.01
N LYS A 171 -17.95 -7.30 -15.01
CA LYS A 171 -17.68 -7.02 -16.42
C LYS A 171 -17.89 -5.54 -16.76
N TRP A 172 -19.00 -4.96 -16.30
CA TRP A 172 -19.31 -3.56 -16.55
C TRP A 172 -18.31 -2.62 -15.87
N MET A 173 -17.95 -2.86 -14.60
CA MET A 173 -16.92 -2.10 -13.90
C MET A 173 -15.56 -2.18 -14.60
N SER A 174 -15.21 -3.34 -15.16
CA SER A 174 -13.99 -3.48 -15.95
C SER A 174 -14.03 -2.63 -17.22
N LYS A 175 -15.19 -2.56 -17.91
CA LYS A 175 -15.37 -1.65 -19.05
C LYS A 175 -15.14 -0.19 -18.65
N VAL A 176 -15.71 0.25 -17.53
CA VAL A 176 -15.49 1.61 -17.02
C VAL A 176 -14.00 1.89 -16.82
N CYS A 177 -13.28 1.00 -16.12
CA CYS A 177 -11.85 1.18 -15.86
C CYS A 177 -10.96 1.12 -17.11
N VAL A 178 -11.44 0.51 -18.21
CA VAL A 178 -10.69 0.44 -19.48
C VAL A 178 -11.00 1.64 -20.38
N GLN A 179 -12.25 2.10 -20.38
CA GLN A 179 -12.69 3.17 -21.28
C GLN A 179 -12.40 4.58 -20.74
N TRP A 180 -12.46 4.75 -19.43
CA TRP A 180 -12.11 6.02 -18.80
C TRP A 180 -10.61 6.09 -18.55
N SER A 181 -9.99 7.22 -18.91
CA SER A 181 -8.60 7.48 -18.59
C SER A 181 -8.41 7.63 -17.06
N LEU A 182 -7.17 7.56 -16.60
CA LEU A 182 -6.88 7.82 -15.19
C LEU A 182 -7.27 9.24 -14.79
N GLU A 183 -7.12 10.19 -15.70
CA GLU A 183 -7.50 11.59 -15.55
C GLU A 183 -9.02 11.72 -15.41
N ASP A 184 -9.82 11.06 -16.28
CA ASP A 184 -11.27 11.03 -16.16
C ASP A 184 -11.73 10.47 -14.81
N LEU A 185 -11.09 9.39 -14.35
CA LEU A 185 -11.39 8.79 -13.04
C LEU A 185 -11.01 9.71 -11.88
N CYS A 186 -9.96 10.51 -12.03
CA CYS A 186 -9.59 11.53 -11.05
C CYS A 186 -10.62 12.66 -11.00
N ASP A 187 -11.13 13.07 -12.15
CA ASP A 187 -12.08 14.18 -12.30
C ASP A 187 -13.54 13.78 -12.01
N MET A 188 -13.83 12.47 -11.96
CA MET A 188 -15.17 11.94 -11.71
C MET A 188 -15.73 12.46 -10.40
N GLU A 189 -16.96 13.01 -10.45
CA GLU A 189 -17.73 13.47 -9.30
C GLU A 189 -18.90 12.52 -8.96
N ASP A 190 -19.56 12.74 -7.84
CA ASP A 190 -20.69 11.91 -7.41
C ASP A 190 -21.88 11.98 -8.37
N VAL A 191 -22.07 13.12 -9.00
CA VAL A 191 -23.09 13.34 -10.05
C VAL A 191 -22.76 12.50 -11.28
N ASP A 192 -21.50 12.54 -11.72
CA ASP A 192 -21.02 11.75 -12.88
C ASP A 192 -21.22 10.25 -12.63
N MET A 193 -20.99 9.77 -11.39
CA MET A 193 -21.23 8.37 -11.04
C MET A 193 -22.69 7.97 -11.20
N ASN A 194 -23.63 8.84 -10.80
CA ASN A 194 -25.05 8.55 -10.88
C ASN A 194 -25.51 8.47 -12.35
N GLU A 195 -25.05 9.38 -13.19
CA GLU A 195 -25.33 9.35 -14.63
C GLU A 195 -24.68 8.14 -15.30
N LEU A 196 -23.41 7.85 -14.97
CA LEU A 196 -22.70 6.69 -15.53
C LEU A 196 -23.43 5.37 -15.21
N LEU A 197 -24.06 5.24 -14.03
CA LEU A 197 -24.84 4.06 -13.64
C LEU A 197 -26.05 3.81 -14.52
N GLN A 198 -26.61 4.82 -15.20
CA GLN A 198 -27.70 4.65 -16.17
C GLN A 198 -27.28 3.70 -17.31
N GLY A 199 -25.99 3.70 -17.66
CA GLY A 199 -25.42 2.81 -18.68
C GLY A 199 -25.32 1.35 -18.28
N TYR A 200 -25.52 0.98 -17.01
CA TYR A 200 -25.38 -0.41 -16.56
C TYR A 200 -26.40 -1.36 -17.17
N VAL A 201 -27.67 -0.98 -17.25
CA VAL A 201 -28.74 -1.84 -17.79
C VAL A 201 -28.52 -2.09 -19.27
N PRO A 202 -28.30 -1.06 -20.14
CA PRO A 202 -28.00 -1.26 -21.54
C PRO A 202 -26.59 -1.79 -21.83
N ASP A 203 -25.75 -2.03 -20.80
CA ASP A 203 -24.36 -2.50 -20.89
C ASP A 203 -23.44 -1.52 -21.66
N GLN A 204 -23.70 -0.22 -21.53
CA GLN A 204 -22.95 0.89 -22.15
C GLN A 204 -22.11 1.63 -21.11
N VAL A 205 -21.01 2.24 -21.55
CA VAL A 205 -20.17 3.10 -20.73
C VAL A 205 -19.93 4.38 -21.53
N PRO A 206 -20.71 5.44 -21.30
CA PRO A 206 -20.44 6.74 -21.90
C PRO A 206 -19.12 7.32 -21.42
N SER A 207 -18.45 8.16 -22.23
CA SER A 207 -17.29 8.93 -21.81
C SER A 207 -17.69 9.97 -20.75
N LEU A 208 -16.71 10.48 -20.00
CA LEU A 208 -16.96 11.54 -19.00
C LEU A 208 -17.58 12.78 -19.64
N SER A 209 -17.15 13.15 -20.87
CA SER A 209 -17.73 14.26 -21.61
C SER A 209 -19.20 14.02 -21.97
N GLN A 210 -19.57 12.81 -22.41
CA GLN A 210 -20.96 12.45 -22.71
C GLN A 210 -21.83 12.45 -21.45
N VAL A 211 -21.30 11.92 -20.33
CA VAL A 211 -21.98 11.97 -19.01
C VAL A 211 -22.32 13.41 -18.62
N ARG A 212 -21.41 14.35 -18.86
CA ARG A 212 -21.57 15.77 -18.47
C ARG A 212 -22.39 16.58 -19.47
N SER A 213 -22.34 16.26 -20.77
CA SER A 213 -23.13 16.95 -21.81
C SER A 213 -24.58 16.48 -21.85
N GLY A 214 -24.90 15.29 -21.33
CA GLY A 214 -26.20 14.65 -21.48
C GLY A 214 -26.47 14.15 -22.92
N GLU A 215 -25.44 14.06 -23.74
CA GLU A 215 -25.55 13.48 -25.10
C GLU A 215 -25.71 11.96 -24.99
N GLU A 216 -26.70 11.41 -25.70
CA GLU A 216 -26.88 9.97 -25.81
C GLU A 216 -25.61 9.33 -26.37
N PRO A 217 -25.14 8.19 -25.83
CA PRO A 217 -24.01 7.47 -26.38
C PRO A 217 -24.28 7.13 -27.83
N GLY A 218 -23.50 7.68 -28.76
CA GLY A 218 -23.60 7.31 -30.16
C GLY A 218 -23.52 5.80 -30.32
N VAL A 219 -24.38 5.22 -31.13
CA VAL A 219 -24.34 3.78 -31.45
C VAL A 219 -22.98 3.48 -32.06
N TRP A 220 -22.08 2.86 -31.32
CA TRP A 220 -20.81 2.40 -31.86
C TRP A 220 -21.08 1.34 -32.91
N GLN A 221 -20.95 1.71 -34.20
CA GLN A 221 -20.84 0.72 -35.26
C GLN A 221 -19.40 0.19 -35.23
N PHE A 222 -19.28 -1.09 -34.89
CA PHE A 222 -18.03 -1.80 -34.98
C PHE A 222 -17.55 -1.85 -36.44
N ASP A 223 -16.44 -1.19 -36.74
CA ASP A 223 -15.87 -1.14 -38.10
C ASP A 223 -15.04 -2.36 -38.49
N GLY A 224 -14.95 -3.37 -37.61
CA GLY A 224 -14.24 -4.62 -37.86
C GLY A 224 -12.73 -4.56 -37.62
N SER A 225 -12.15 -3.44 -37.22
CA SER A 225 -10.71 -3.33 -36.99
C SER A 225 -10.32 -3.60 -35.55
N TYR A 226 -9.93 -4.83 -35.22
CA TYR A 226 -9.14 -5.14 -34.03
C TYR A 226 -7.65 -5.05 -34.35
N GLY A 227 -7.03 -3.92 -34.03
CA GLY A 227 -5.58 -3.80 -34.01
C GLY A 227 -5.00 -4.39 -32.70
N TRP A 228 -4.71 -5.68 -32.67
CA TRP A 228 -3.84 -6.27 -31.67
C TRP A 228 -2.39 -6.04 -32.11
N SER A 229 -1.74 -4.99 -31.63
CA SER A 229 -0.30 -4.91 -31.70
C SER A 229 0.29 -5.51 -30.41
N CYS A 230 0.58 -6.80 -30.43
CA CYS A 230 1.55 -7.38 -29.51
C CYS A 230 2.94 -6.85 -29.91
N VAL A 231 3.51 -5.94 -29.12
CA VAL A 231 4.94 -5.69 -29.13
C VAL A 231 5.53 -6.67 -28.13
N ILE A 232 6.28 -7.65 -28.66
CA ILE A 232 7.14 -8.57 -27.90
C ILE A 232 8.41 -7.81 -27.47
#